data_967556fb1e84fbf97e6c3d05abce38bd
#
_entry.id   967556fb1e84fbf97e6c3d05abce38bd
#
_cell.length_a   1.000
_cell.length_b   1.000
_cell.length_c   1.000
_cell.angle_alpha   90.00
_cell.angle_beta   90.00
_cell.angle_gamma   90.00
#
_symmetry.space_group_name_H-M   'P 1'
#
loop_
_entity.id
_entity.type
_entity.pdbx_description
1 polymer ?
#
loop_
_entity_poly.entity_id
_entity_poly.type
_entity_poly.pdbx_seq_one_letter_code
_entity_poly.pdbx_strand_id
1 'polypeptide(L)'
;MDLQEFVDKYKGKVVDFDGAYGAQCVDLARQYMAEVWGFTRQPEAVIGASVFFFQHSQRPIQYKLCNCVPYTGSIQPPIGALLIFKSSGTNKYGHIAICLGTNSQNMTVFEQDGIANDKAMEKGEPQKGAYIGTWKYDRLVGWLTKKEE
;
A
#
# COMPACT_ATOMS: atom_id res chain seq x y z
N MET A 1 4.49 -16.02 -6.96
CA MET A 1 3.62 -15.10 -7.75
C MET A 1 4.38 -13.80 -7.97
N ASP A 2 4.41 -13.33 -9.19
CA ASP A 2 5.03 -12.03 -9.51
C ASP A 2 4.00 -10.89 -9.46
N LEU A 3 4.48 -9.66 -9.63
CA LEU A 3 3.63 -8.47 -9.57
C LEU A 3 2.51 -8.48 -10.62
N GLN A 4 2.82 -8.86 -11.86
CA GLN A 4 1.82 -8.88 -12.93
C GLN A 4 0.73 -9.92 -12.65
N GLU A 5 1.10 -11.10 -12.17
CA GLU A 5 0.15 -12.13 -11.77
C GLU A 5 -0.75 -11.64 -10.64
N PHE A 6 -0.19 -10.90 -9.69
CA PHE A 6 -0.94 -10.32 -8.58
C PHE A 6 -1.97 -9.29 -9.08
N VAL A 7 -1.56 -8.38 -9.97
CA VAL A 7 -2.47 -7.40 -10.56
C VAL A 7 -3.59 -8.10 -11.33
N ASP A 8 -3.24 -9.07 -12.17
CA ASP A 8 -4.23 -9.81 -12.96
C ASP A 8 -5.24 -10.55 -12.07
N LYS A 9 -4.77 -11.09 -10.96
CA LYS A 9 -5.62 -11.83 -10.01
C LYS A 9 -6.60 -10.92 -9.28
N TYR A 10 -6.17 -9.74 -8.86
CA TYR A 10 -6.95 -8.90 -7.94
C TYR A 10 -7.59 -7.66 -8.57
N LYS A 11 -7.23 -7.30 -9.79
CA LYS A 11 -7.82 -6.14 -10.46
C LYS A 11 -9.34 -6.27 -10.54
N GLY A 12 -10.05 -5.28 -10.01
CA GLY A 12 -11.50 -5.28 -9.96
C GLY A 12 -12.10 -6.06 -8.81
N LYS A 13 -11.28 -6.70 -7.98
CA LYS A 13 -11.75 -7.49 -6.84
C LYS A 13 -11.56 -6.73 -5.54
N VAL A 14 -12.48 -6.92 -4.61
CA VAL A 14 -12.41 -6.37 -3.25
C VAL A 14 -11.50 -7.28 -2.42
N VAL A 15 -10.41 -6.71 -1.91
CA VAL A 15 -9.43 -7.44 -1.10
C VAL A 15 -9.54 -6.97 0.35
N ASP A 16 -10.03 -7.84 1.21
CA ASP A 16 -10.21 -7.59 2.64
C ASP A 16 -9.38 -8.63 3.43
N PHE A 17 -8.11 -8.32 3.63
CA PHE A 17 -7.13 -9.25 4.17
C PHE A 17 -7.46 -9.67 5.61
N ASP A 18 -7.90 -8.72 6.44
CA ASP A 18 -8.17 -8.97 7.86
C ASP A 18 -9.65 -9.23 8.17
N GLY A 19 -10.54 -9.05 7.20
CA GLY A 19 -11.97 -9.26 7.38
C GLY A 19 -12.65 -8.20 8.25
N ALA A 20 -12.01 -7.04 8.46
CA ALA A 20 -12.50 -6.00 9.36
C ALA A 20 -12.46 -4.62 8.68
N TYR A 21 -13.46 -3.79 8.96
CA TYR A 21 -13.53 -2.38 8.51
C TYR A 21 -13.56 -2.19 7.00
N GLY A 22 -13.97 -3.20 6.24
CA GLY A 22 -14.01 -3.14 4.78
C GLY A 22 -12.63 -3.28 4.14
N ALA A 23 -12.61 -3.21 2.81
CA ALA A 23 -11.39 -3.39 2.02
C ALA A 23 -10.62 -2.08 1.93
N GLN A 24 -9.52 -1.99 2.67
CA GLN A 24 -8.68 -0.81 2.79
C GLN A 24 -7.40 -0.93 1.97
N CYS A 25 -6.69 0.20 1.79
CA CYS A 25 -5.40 0.20 1.08
C CYS A 25 -4.38 -0.73 1.74
N VAL A 26 -4.39 -0.80 3.07
CA VAL A 26 -3.50 -1.68 3.83
C VAL A 26 -3.81 -3.16 3.57
N ASP A 27 -5.08 -3.52 3.36
CA ASP A 27 -5.45 -4.91 3.06
C ASP A 27 -4.82 -5.40 1.76
N LEU A 28 -4.86 -4.57 0.72
CA LEU A 28 -4.21 -4.91 -0.55
C LEU A 28 -2.69 -5.03 -0.39
N ALA A 29 -2.08 -4.12 0.37
CA ALA A 29 -0.65 -4.17 0.64
C ALA A 29 -0.26 -5.44 1.41
N ARG A 30 -1.05 -5.85 2.40
CA ARG A 30 -0.78 -7.07 3.16
C ARG A 30 -0.94 -8.33 2.30
N GLN A 31 -1.94 -8.34 1.44
CA GLN A 31 -2.13 -9.45 0.49
C GLN A 31 -0.92 -9.56 -0.45
N TYR A 32 -0.43 -8.42 -0.92
CA TYR A 32 0.78 -8.34 -1.75
C TYR A 32 2.02 -8.87 -1.01
N MET A 33 2.21 -8.45 0.22
CA MET A 33 3.33 -8.93 1.04
C MET A 33 3.27 -10.45 1.23
N ALA A 34 2.07 -11.00 1.42
CA ALA A 34 1.91 -12.45 1.60
C ALA A 34 2.17 -13.22 0.31
N GLU A 35 1.58 -12.80 -0.80
CA GLU A 35 1.59 -13.59 -2.05
C GLU A 35 2.80 -13.31 -2.94
N VAL A 36 3.27 -12.07 -3.00
CA VAL A 36 4.40 -11.70 -3.88
C VAL A 36 5.72 -11.68 -3.12
N TRP A 37 5.75 -11.06 -1.94
CA TRP A 37 6.97 -11.05 -1.13
C TRP A 37 7.17 -12.35 -0.36
N GLY A 38 6.15 -13.19 -0.27
CA GLY A 38 6.23 -14.48 0.39
C GLY A 38 6.30 -14.43 1.91
N PHE A 39 5.80 -13.34 2.51
CA PHE A 39 5.82 -13.20 3.96
C PHE A 39 4.89 -14.21 4.62
N THR A 40 5.44 -15.05 5.49
CA THR A 40 4.67 -15.97 6.34
C THR A 40 4.19 -15.27 7.61
N ARG A 41 4.76 -14.11 7.92
CA ARG A 41 4.42 -13.29 9.06
C ARG A 41 4.29 -11.84 8.61
N GLN A 42 3.21 -11.18 8.99
CA GLN A 42 2.95 -9.80 8.61
C GLN A 42 3.68 -8.81 9.51
N PRO A 43 4.06 -7.64 8.97
CA PRO A 43 4.43 -6.51 9.82
C PRO A 43 3.33 -6.18 10.83
N GLU A 44 3.72 -5.52 11.91
CA GLU A 44 2.81 -5.15 12.99
C GLU A 44 1.61 -4.36 12.47
N ALA A 45 0.47 -4.46 13.15
CA ALA A 45 -0.75 -3.73 12.81
C ALA A 45 -0.51 -2.21 12.82
N VAL A 46 -1.25 -1.50 11.98
CA VAL A 46 -1.16 -0.04 11.87
C VAL A 46 -2.54 0.57 12.07
N ILE A 47 -2.59 1.74 12.68
CA ILE A 47 -3.82 2.54 12.76
C ILE A 47 -4.08 3.31 11.48
N GLY A 48 -3.07 3.42 10.61
CA GLY A 48 -3.15 4.05 9.31
C GLY A 48 -1.90 3.75 8.50
N ALA A 49 -2.01 3.88 7.18
CA ALA A 49 -0.93 3.49 6.26
C ALA A 49 0.37 4.26 6.48
N SER A 50 0.31 5.53 6.86
CA SER A 50 1.51 6.35 7.06
C SER A 50 2.39 5.84 8.22
N VAL A 51 1.83 5.07 9.14
CA VAL A 51 2.59 4.49 10.28
C VAL A 51 3.68 3.54 9.79
N PHE A 52 3.46 2.84 8.68
CA PHE A 52 4.50 1.99 8.08
C PHE A 52 5.80 2.76 7.82
N PHE A 53 5.70 4.03 7.45
CA PHE A 53 6.87 4.85 7.21
C PHE A 53 7.40 5.49 8.49
N PHE A 54 6.54 6.23 9.22
CA PHE A 54 6.97 7.07 10.33
C PHE A 54 7.42 6.29 11.56
N GLN A 55 6.96 5.05 11.72
CA GLN A 55 7.32 4.20 12.86
C GLN A 55 8.11 2.96 12.48
N HIS A 56 8.67 2.92 11.27
CA HIS A 56 9.38 1.74 10.77
C HIS A 56 10.43 1.19 11.77
N SER A 57 11.28 2.05 12.31
CA SER A 57 12.36 1.64 13.23
C SER A 57 11.85 1.12 14.59
N GLN A 58 10.58 1.39 14.92
CA GLN A 58 9.95 1.00 16.17
C GLN A 58 9.07 -0.24 16.01
N ARG A 59 9.08 -0.87 14.85
CA ARG A 59 8.21 -1.99 14.48
C ARG A 59 9.10 -3.20 14.15
N PRO A 60 9.41 -4.05 15.14
CA PRO A 60 10.46 -5.06 15.01
C PRO A 60 10.27 -6.04 13.85
N ILE A 61 9.04 -6.49 13.61
CA ILE A 61 8.76 -7.44 12.51
C ILE A 61 8.98 -6.74 11.18
N GLN A 62 8.39 -5.56 11.01
CA GLN A 62 8.55 -4.77 9.79
C GLN A 62 10.02 -4.43 9.53
N TYR A 63 10.73 -4.00 10.57
CA TYR A 63 12.14 -3.63 10.46
C TYR A 63 13.00 -4.80 9.99
N LYS A 64 12.67 -6.01 10.45
CA LYS A 64 13.36 -7.22 10.05
C LYS A 64 13.08 -7.63 8.61
N LEU A 65 11.84 -7.44 8.15
CA LEU A 65 11.36 -7.94 6.86
C LEU A 65 11.51 -6.95 5.71
N CYS A 66 11.53 -5.66 6.01
CA CYS A 66 11.45 -4.60 4.99
C CYS A 66 12.58 -3.60 5.12
N ASN A 67 12.98 -3.04 3.97
CA ASN A 67 13.72 -1.78 3.92
C ASN A 67 12.70 -0.66 3.84
N CYS A 68 13.01 0.49 4.46
CA CYS A 68 12.19 1.70 4.37
C CYS A 68 13.06 2.83 3.81
N VAL A 69 12.69 3.34 2.66
CA VAL A 69 13.49 4.33 1.92
C VAL A 69 12.73 5.65 1.90
N PRO A 70 13.29 6.73 2.46
CA PRO A 70 12.65 8.05 2.39
C PRO A 70 12.74 8.61 0.97
N TYR A 71 11.66 9.26 0.53
CA TYR A 71 11.67 9.96 -0.76
C TYR A 71 12.30 11.34 -0.58
N THR A 72 13.38 11.59 -1.31
CA THR A 72 14.14 12.85 -1.23
C THR A 72 14.11 13.65 -2.53
N GLY A 73 13.51 13.08 -3.59
CA GLY A 73 13.51 13.66 -4.92
C GLY A 73 14.70 13.25 -5.79
N SER A 74 15.69 12.58 -5.20
CA SER A 74 16.91 12.17 -5.92
C SER A 74 16.73 10.92 -6.77
N ILE A 75 15.91 9.97 -6.27
CA ILE A 75 15.61 8.73 -6.99
C ILE A 75 14.10 8.49 -6.94
N GLN A 76 13.61 7.78 -7.94
CA GLN A 76 12.22 7.37 -8.01
C GLN A 76 12.05 5.98 -7.40
N PRO A 77 10.88 5.67 -6.85
CA PRO A 77 10.64 4.34 -6.29
C PRO A 77 10.71 3.25 -7.37
N PRO A 78 11.26 2.09 -7.03
CA PRO A 78 11.31 0.97 -7.97
C PRO A 78 9.94 0.32 -8.16
N ILE A 79 9.76 -0.33 -9.31
CA ILE A 79 8.58 -1.15 -9.56
C ILE A 79 8.48 -2.23 -8.48
N GLY A 80 7.30 -2.43 -7.95
CA GLY A 80 7.05 -3.40 -6.89
C GLY A 80 7.19 -2.88 -5.47
N ALA A 81 7.68 -1.65 -5.29
CA ALA A 81 7.75 -1.04 -3.96
C ALA A 81 6.35 -0.70 -3.44
N LEU A 82 6.18 -0.73 -2.13
CA LEU A 82 4.97 -0.25 -1.47
C LEU A 82 5.15 1.23 -1.14
N LEU A 83 4.46 2.08 -1.88
CA LEU A 83 4.54 3.53 -1.77
C LEU A 83 3.70 4.01 -0.59
N ILE A 84 4.25 4.89 0.23
CA ILE A 84 3.55 5.41 1.41
C ILE A 84 3.37 6.91 1.25
N PHE A 85 2.12 7.35 1.37
CA PHE A 85 1.72 8.74 1.23
C PHE A 85 1.28 9.30 2.58
N LYS A 86 1.68 10.54 2.88
CA LYS A 86 1.33 11.19 4.15
C LYS A 86 -0.18 11.47 4.23
N SER A 87 -0.66 11.69 5.45
CA SER A 87 -2.03 12.11 5.70
C SER A 87 -2.34 13.45 5.05
N SER A 88 -3.63 13.67 4.78
CA SER A 88 -4.16 14.92 4.23
C SER A 88 -5.39 15.34 5.02
N GLY A 89 -5.96 16.51 4.68
CA GLY A 89 -7.21 16.96 5.28
C GLY A 89 -8.39 16.03 5.04
N THR A 90 -8.36 15.25 3.94
CA THR A 90 -9.42 14.31 3.58
C THR A 90 -9.11 12.87 3.98
N ASN A 91 -7.84 12.56 4.28
CA ASN A 91 -7.42 11.24 4.71
C ASN A 91 -6.36 11.34 5.80
N LYS A 92 -6.80 11.28 7.04
CA LYS A 92 -5.91 11.38 8.20
C LYS A 92 -4.99 10.18 8.40
N TYR A 93 -5.28 9.06 7.73
CA TYR A 93 -4.52 7.80 7.89
C TYR A 93 -3.38 7.66 6.89
N GLY A 94 -3.29 8.54 5.90
CA GLY A 94 -2.36 8.36 4.80
C GLY A 94 -2.84 7.30 3.82
N HIS A 95 -1.94 6.86 2.94
CA HIS A 95 -2.27 5.89 1.91
C HIS A 95 -1.07 5.01 1.60
N ILE A 96 -1.31 3.79 1.15
CA ILE A 96 -0.27 2.87 0.67
C ILE A 96 -0.74 2.26 -0.65
N ALA A 97 0.18 2.15 -1.61
CA ALA A 97 -0.12 1.62 -2.94
C ALA A 97 1.09 0.88 -3.50
N ILE A 98 0.86 -0.04 -4.43
CA ILE A 98 1.92 -0.82 -5.06
C ILE A 98 2.40 -0.08 -6.31
N CYS A 99 3.70 0.17 -6.42
CA CYS A 99 4.28 0.87 -7.56
C CYS A 99 4.33 -0.04 -8.79
N LEU A 100 3.66 0.38 -9.86
CA LEU A 100 3.71 -0.31 -11.16
C LEU A 100 4.68 0.33 -12.13
N GLY A 101 5.01 1.60 -11.95
CA GLY A 101 5.93 2.33 -12.80
C GLY A 101 5.98 3.80 -12.44
N THR A 102 7.01 4.49 -12.91
CA THR A 102 7.21 5.90 -12.61
C THR A 102 7.70 6.66 -13.84
N ASN A 103 7.41 7.95 -13.86
CA ASN A 103 8.08 8.91 -14.74
C ASN A 103 8.40 10.17 -13.92
N SER A 104 8.90 11.23 -14.56
CA SER A 104 9.31 12.44 -13.85
C SER A 104 8.17 13.18 -13.15
N GLN A 105 6.91 12.92 -13.54
CA GLN A 105 5.75 13.66 -13.03
C GLN A 105 4.80 12.81 -12.21
N ASN A 106 4.68 11.53 -12.52
CA ASN A 106 3.65 10.65 -11.95
C ASN A 106 4.18 9.26 -11.62
N MET A 107 3.46 8.60 -10.72
CA MET A 107 3.61 7.19 -10.41
C MET A 107 2.33 6.47 -10.81
N THR A 108 2.45 5.33 -11.49
CA THR A 108 1.32 4.43 -11.75
C THR A 108 1.31 3.38 -10.66
N VAL A 109 0.15 3.17 -10.04
CA VAL A 109 0.02 2.33 -8.86
C VAL A 109 -1.13 1.34 -8.98
N PHE A 110 -1.05 0.25 -8.22
CA PHE A 110 -2.17 -0.65 -7.97
C PHE A 110 -2.61 -0.43 -6.54
N GLU A 111 -3.88 -0.08 -6.34
CA GLU A 111 -4.35 0.43 -5.06
C GLU A 111 -5.81 0.09 -4.77
N GLN A 112 -6.22 0.32 -3.53
CA GLN A 112 -7.58 0.12 -3.07
C GLN A 112 -7.99 1.29 -2.18
N ASP A 113 -9.19 1.82 -2.38
CA ASP A 113 -9.67 3.01 -1.69
C ASP A 113 -10.42 2.64 -0.42
N GLY A 114 -9.70 2.67 0.71
CA GLY A 114 -10.27 2.31 2.01
C GLY A 114 -11.36 3.25 2.50
N ILE A 115 -11.24 4.55 2.22
CA ILE A 115 -12.25 5.52 2.66
C ILE A 115 -13.55 5.32 1.91
N ALA A 116 -13.48 5.18 0.58
CA ALA A 116 -14.68 4.93 -0.23
C ALA A 116 -15.34 3.60 0.14
N ASN A 117 -14.55 2.55 0.41
CA ASN A 117 -15.06 1.23 0.78
C ASN A 117 -15.71 1.23 2.17
N ASP A 118 -15.12 1.96 3.13
CA ASP A 118 -15.72 2.11 4.46
C ASP A 118 -17.07 2.82 4.38
N LYS A 119 -17.16 3.89 3.61
CA LYS A 119 -18.43 4.61 3.37
C LYS A 119 -19.45 3.73 2.65
N ALA A 120 -19.03 2.94 1.69
CA ALA A 120 -19.91 2.02 0.97
C ALA A 120 -20.51 0.99 1.93
N MET A 121 -19.70 0.43 2.84
CA MET A 121 -20.18 -0.52 3.85
C MET A 121 -21.23 0.10 4.78
N GLU A 122 -21.01 1.33 5.24
CA GLU A 122 -21.96 2.05 6.10
C GLU A 122 -23.30 2.24 5.41
N LYS A 123 -23.31 2.43 4.09
CA LYS A 123 -24.51 2.66 3.29
C LYS A 123 -25.14 1.37 2.74
N GLY A 124 -24.51 0.22 2.96
CA GLY A 124 -24.94 -1.05 2.35
C GLY A 124 -24.72 -1.10 0.85
N GLU A 125 -23.81 -0.30 0.32
CA GLU A 125 -23.45 -0.26 -1.10
C GLU A 125 -22.25 -1.18 -1.39
N PRO A 126 -22.07 -1.64 -2.64
CA PRO A 126 -20.91 -2.44 -3.01
C PRO A 126 -19.60 -1.67 -2.83
N GLN A 127 -18.58 -2.36 -2.34
CA GLN A 127 -17.24 -1.80 -2.24
C GLN A 127 -16.56 -1.79 -3.63
N LYS A 128 -15.63 -0.85 -3.80
CA LYS A 128 -14.82 -0.74 -5.02
C LYS A 128 -13.62 -1.69 -4.92
N GLY A 129 -13.41 -2.52 -5.94
CA GLY A 129 -12.26 -3.39 -6.03
C GLY A 129 -10.95 -2.66 -6.29
N ALA A 130 -9.85 -3.39 -6.19
CA ALA A 130 -8.52 -2.86 -6.47
C ALA A 130 -8.43 -2.38 -7.92
N TYR A 131 -7.71 -1.30 -8.16
CA TYR A 131 -7.64 -0.66 -9.47
C TYR A 131 -6.26 -0.03 -9.71
N ILE A 132 -5.99 0.29 -10.98
CA ILE A 132 -4.79 1.00 -11.38
C ILE A 132 -5.08 2.50 -11.31
N GLY A 133 -4.26 3.22 -10.56
CA GLY A 133 -4.40 4.65 -10.37
C GLY A 133 -3.10 5.39 -10.67
N THR A 134 -3.15 6.70 -10.52
CA THR A 134 -2.00 7.59 -10.76
C THR A 134 -1.87 8.58 -9.61
N TRP A 135 -0.64 8.76 -9.13
CA TRP A 135 -0.32 9.71 -8.07
C TRP A 135 0.84 10.61 -8.48
N LYS A 136 0.79 11.85 -8.02
CA LYS A 136 1.92 12.76 -8.08
C LYS A 136 2.81 12.57 -6.86
N TYR A 137 4.03 13.15 -6.90
CA TYR A 137 5.03 12.94 -5.85
C TYR A 137 4.83 13.82 -4.61
N ASP A 138 3.96 14.81 -4.66
CA ASP A 138 3.85 15.84 -3.61
C ASP A 138 3.48 15.29 -2.22
N ARG A 139 2.83 14.13 -2.15
CA ARG A 139 2.47 13.51 -0.87
C ARG A 139 3.26 12.24 -0.55
N LEU A 140 4.15 11.83 -1.44
CA LEU A 140 4.98 10.64 -1.22
C LEU A 140 6.00 10.92 -0.12
N VAL A 141 6.03 10.11 0.93
CA VAL A 141 7.03 10.21 2.00
C VAL A 141 8.16 9.19 1.82
N GLY A 142 7.88 8.06 1.22
CA GLY A 142 8.86 7.01 0.99
C GLY A 142 8.20 5.71 0.59
N TRP A 143 8.94 4.62 0.68
CA TRP A 143 8.43 3.31 0.30
C TRP A 143 9.11 2.19 1.07
N LEU A 144 8.43 1.04 1.07
CA LEU A 144 8.98 -0.20 1.58
C LEU A 144 9.38 -1.10 0.41
N THR A 145 10.47 -1.82 0.59
CA THR A 145 10.84 -2.93 -0.28
C THR A 145 11.10 -4.16 0.57
N LYS A 146 11.01 -5.35 -0.03
CA LYS A 146 11.35 -6.58 0.66
C LYS A 146 12.85 -6.60 0.94
N LYS A 147 13.22 -6.88 2.18
CA LYS A 147 14.63 -7.00 2.56
C LYS A 147 15.22 -8.31 1.98
N GLU A 148 16.34 -8.19 1.32
CA GLU A 148 17.08 -9.36 0.86
C GLU A 148 17.69 -10.13 2.04
N GLU A 149 17.69 -11.45 1.93
CA GLU A 149 18.31 -12.30 2.94
C GLU A 149 19.83 -12.40 2.77
#